data_7b4ee9ebf3b0d7a8d58e9235656aa37b
#
_entry.id   7b4ee9ebf3b0d7a8d58e9235656aa37b
#
_cell.length_a   1.000
_cell.length_b   1.000
_cell.length_c   1.000
_cell.angle_alpha   90.00
_cell.angle_beta   90.00
_cell.angle_gamma   90.00
#
_symmetry.space_group_name_H-M   'P 1'
#
loop_
_entity.id
_entity.type
_entity.pdbx_description
1 polymer ?
#
loop_
_entity_poly.entity_id
_entity_poly.type
_entity_poly.pdbx_seq_one_letter_code
_entity_poly.pdbx_strand_id
1 'polypeptide(L)'
;MLVDAQAGCRGVEDLLLHEAGDYKIYWRGFIYSPGVPAGLPCVARLAGELRHRTLEQLASELRGCFMLWVRHQPSGVCQVLIDNSGLYQVFYSDHGISASFLELASFHGLAPSQLDPEAVVEFLHFGNINFDRTFFPSIRKLSGEVIARVSTQSGISFVEKSLPDFAAPTKYSLEDSLRDLAASVSGERVSVDLTGGMDTRIIAILLHYYGLPFEMAIRGNEEDLDVQIAREVAATLGKDLQVCHPRIDRLENDLDNVLGICDGLMDVVTSYGSLQLQYERDRRGITLMVSGAAGELFRDHFWLQDFPFYARRRPNLERFCDLRLLPTDPDHSLLAGKYRDLSRGYRARLLRDLSRFAVEGNTQTYDQITYRVLYHESIGRFLTNHSQVLPCSAPYMERETARYGYHLPRSQRFFDYYFRKTATQGLPEAARNRTTKNYTMSTESAFLQKDVYKYASDKLTRVRRRLGQRYFRRDYRSCGKLDQPLGHTQLFPTLRLSERVRSAVEQLKDAGILNPAVSLETIKDQYVGTVLTLGLVMDRLAVCEPQRTR
;
A
#
# COMPACT_ATOMS: atom_id res chain seq x y z
N MET A 1 -1.54 -18.57 -8.00
CA MET A 1 -1.61 -19.86 -7.26
C MET A 1 -2.96 -19.97 -6.59
N LEU A 2 -3.70 -20.99 -6.91
CA LEU A 2 -4.98 -21.35 -6.32
C LEU A 2 -4.82 -22.64 -5.52
N VAL A 3 -5.27 -22.66 -4.26
CA VAL A 3 -5.46 -23.88 -3.48
C VAL A 3 -6.96 -24.11 -3.33
N ASP A 4 -7.44 -25.14 -3.96
CA ASP A 4 -8.81 -25.62 -3.83
C ASP A 4 -8.87 -26.64 -2.69
N ALA A 5 -9.80 -26.47 -1.77
CA ALA A 5 -10.02 -27.40 -0.65
C ALA A 5 -10.34 -28.84 -1.12
N GLN A 6 -10.87 -29.02 -2.35
CA GLN A 6 -11.21 -30.34 -2.91
C GLN A 6 -10.13 -30.90 -3.85
N ALA A 7 -9.45 -30.05 -4.62
CA ALA A 7 -8.53 -30.46 -5.69
C ALA A 7 -7.04 -30.19 -5.42
N GLY A 8 -6.70 -29.55 -4.31
CA GLY A 8 -5.30 -29.22 -3.96
C GLY A 8 -4.75 -27.98 -4.66
N CYS A 9 -3.42 -27.83 -4.68
CA CYS A 9 -2.75 -26.64 -5.19
C CYS A 9 -2.62 -26.65 -6.73
N ARG A 10 -2.93 -25.50 -7.38
CA ARG A 10 -2.75 -25.25 -8.82
C ARG A 10 -1.99 -23.94 -9.02
N GLY A 11 -1.33 -23.77 -10.19
CA GLY A 11 -0.65 -22.52 -10.55
C GLY A 11 0.56 -22.19 -9.67
N VAL A 12 1.31 -23.20 -9.24
CA VAL A 12 2.52 -23.05 -8.40
C VAL A 12 3.79 -22.84 -9.22
N GLU A 13 3.71 -22.96 -10.53
CA GLU A 13 4.87 -23.01 -11.44
C GLU A 13 5.69 -21.72 -11.40
N ASP A 14 5.06 -20.59 -11.12
CA ASP A 14 5.72 -19.27 -11.04
C ASP A 14 6.25 -18.93 -9.63
N LEU A 15 6.15 -19.84 -8.67
CA LEU A 15 6.61 -19.61 -7.32
C LEU A 15 7.98 -20.23 -7.08
N LEU A 16 8.80 -19.56 -6.27
CA LEU A 16 10.02 -20.15 -5.76
C LEU A 16 9.67 -21.34 -4.88
N LEU A 17 10.38 -22.45 -5.01
CA LEU A 17 10.13 -23.70 -4.30
C LEU A 17 11.35 -24.13 -3.50
N HIS A 18 11.11 -24.54 -2.25
CA HIS A 18 12.07 -25.27 -1.42
C HIS A 18 11.44 -26.56 -0.87
N GLU A 19 12.13 -27.67 -1.01
CA GLU A 19 11.72 -28.98 -0.50
C GLU A 19 12.68 -29.43 0.61
N ALA A 20 12.15 -29.74 1.79
CA ALA A 20 12.93 -30.21 2.92
C ALA A 20 12.12 -31.19 3.78
N GLY A 21 12.52 -32.47 3.76
CA GLY A 21 11.81 -33.52 4.49
C GLY A 21 10.35 -33.63 4.06
N ASP A 22 9.44 -33.50 5.03
CA ASP A 22 7.99 -33.62 4.83
C ASP A 22 7.34 -32.33 4.29
N TYR A 23 8.09 -31.27 4.05
CA TYR A 23 7.55 -29.97 3.69
C TYR A 23 7.95 -29.56 2.27
N LYS A 24 6.95 -29.01 1.53
CA LYS A 24 7.17 -28.20 0.34
C LYS A 24 6.75 -26.77 0.65
N ILE A 25 7.66 -25.81 0.43
CA ILE A 25 7.45 -24.41 0.73
C ILE A 25 7.55 -23.61 -0.55
N TYR A 26 6.49 -22.89 -0.87
CA TYR A 26 6.42 -21.98 -2.01
C TYR A 26 6.32 -20.56 -1.48
N TRP A 27 7.00 -19.61 -2.11
CA TRP A 27 6.90 -18.21 -1.71
C TRP A 27 7.05 -17.26 -2.89
N ARG A 28 6.57 -16.06 -2.70
CA ARG A 28 6.81 -14.91 -3.57
C ARG A 28 7.01 -13.66 -2.72
N GLY A 29 7.77 -12.68 -3.27
CA GLY A 29 8.10 -11.45 -2.59
C GLY A 29 9.41 -11.55 -1.80
N PHE A 30 9.65 -10.56 -0.96
CA PHE A 30 10.87 -10.43 -0.16
C PHE A 30 10.62 -10.97 1.26
N ILE A 31 11.37 -12.00 1.64
CA ILE A 31 11.28 -12.66 2.95
C ILE A 31 12.67 -12.75 3.59
N TYR A 32 12.77 -12.35 4.84
CA TYR A 32 13.98 -12.50 5.66
C TYR A 32 13.63 -12.70 7.15
N SER A 33 14.65 -13.03 7.95
CA SER A 33 14.59 -13.06 9.41
C SER A 33 15.88 -12.43 9.92
N PRO A 34 15.86 -11.65 11.03
CA PRO A 34 17.06 -11.05 11.59
C PRO A 34 18.21 -12.05 11.75
N GLY A 35 19.39 -11.72 11.26
CA GLY A 35 20.58 -12.57 11.30
C GLY A 35 20.63 -13.72 10.30
N VAL A 36 19.68 -13.78 9.34
CA VAL A 36 19.65 -14.79 8.28
C VAL A 36 19.59 -14.11 6.92
N PRO A 37 20.36 -14.54 5.91
CA PRO A 37 20.23 -14.01 4.55
C PRO A 37 18.81 -14.18 4.01
N ALA A 38 18.35 -13.21 3.23
CA ALA A 38 17.00 -13.19 2.67
C ALA A 38 16.76 -14.30 1.63
N GLY A 39 15.49 -14.54 1.33
CA GLY A 39 15.06 -15.49 0.30
C GLY A 39 15.30 -16.96 0.70
N LEU A 40 15.92 -17.72 -0.20
CA LEU A 40 16.11 -19.17 -0.02
C LEU A 40 16.75 -19.57 1.33
N PRO A 41 17.82 -18.92 1.84
CA PRO A 41 18.40 -19.27 3.15
C PRO A 41 17.40 -19.11 4.30
N CYS A 42 16.59 -18.06 4.29
CA CYS A 42 15.54 -17.83 5.29
C CYS A 42 14.47 -18.94 5.23
N VAL A 43 14.02 -19.31 4.03
CA VAL A 43 13.03 -20.37 3.83
C VAL A 43 13.60 -21.76 4.21
N ALA A 44 14.86 -22.03 3.89
CA ALA A 44 15.53 -23.27 4.28
C ALA A 44 15.66 -23.41 5.82
N ARG A 45 16.01 -22.32 6.50
CA ARG A 45 15.99 -22.29 7.98
C ARG A 45 14.58 -22.57 8.51
N LEU A 46 13.56 -21.90 7.98
CA LEU A 46 12.16 -22.12 8.35
C LEU A 46 11.78 -23.60 8.23
N ALA A 47 12.09 -24.23 7.09
CA ALA A 47 11.81 -25.64 6.84
C ALA A 47 12.49 -26.57 7.86
N GLY A 48 13.72 -26.26 8.25
CA GLY A 48 14.45 -27.00 9.29
C GLY A 48 13.78 -26.89 10.66
N GLU A 49 13.33 -25.70 11.04
CA GLU A 49 12.72 -25.42 12.34
C GLU A 49 11.30 -25.97 12.47
N LEU A 50 10.56 -26.16 11.37
CA LEU A 50 9.20 -26.74 11.37
C LEU A 50 9.14 -28.17 11.94
N ARG A 51 10.29 -28.83 12.13
CA ARG A 51 10.38 -30.14 12.81
C ARG A 51 10.20 -30.05 14.33
N HIS A 52 10.42 -28.86 14.91
CA HIS A 52 10.48 -28.65 16.36
C HIS A 52 9.55 -27.55 16.85
N ARG A 53 9.11 -26.66 15.96
CA ARG A 53 8.29 -25.48 16.27
C ARG A 53 7.11 -25.39 15.31
N THR A 54 6.02 -24.79 15.75
CA THR A 54 4.85 -24.56 14.89
C THR A 54 5.06 -23.36 13.97
N LEU A 55 4.37 -23.35 12.83
CA LEU A 55 4.44 -22.24 11.89
C LEU A 55 3.93 -20.92 12.50
N GLU A 56 2.95 -20.98 13.42
CA GLU A 56 2.44 -19.84 14.17
C GLU A 56 3.52 -19.13 15.00
N GLN A 57 4.41 -19.91 15.62
CA GLN A 57 5.55 -19.38 16.37
C GLN A 57 6.62 -18.81 15.45
N LEU A 58 6.97 -19.52 14.38
CA LEU A 58 8.01 -19.13 13.44
C LEU A 58 7.63 -17.88 12.63
N ALA A 59 6.35 -17.72 12.30
CA ALA A 59 5.85 -16.59 11.56
C ALA A 59 6.17 -15.24 12.21
N SER A 60 6.25 -15.18 13.56
CA SER A 60 6.59 -13.94 14.29
C SER A 60 8.01 -13.43 14.02
N GLU A 61 8.91 -14.31 13.57
CA GLU A 61 10.31 -13.98 13.27
C GLU A 61 10.51 -13.51 11.82
N LEU A 62 9.54 -13.76 10.95
CA LEU A 62 9.61 -13.40 9.53
C LEU A 62 9.35 -11.91 9.31
N ARG A 63 10.11 -11.33 8.40
CA ARG A 63 10.06 -9.93 8.00
C ARG A 63 9.96 -9.80 6.49
N GLY A 64 9.62 -8.61 6.00
CA GLY A 64 9.54 -8.28 4.59
C GLY A 64 8.11 -8.12 4.08
N CYS A 65 7.92 -8.25 2.76
CA CYS A 65 6.62 -8.23 2.07
C CYS A 65 6.53 -9.48 1.21
N PHE A 66 5.77 -10.47 1.65
CA PHE A 66 5.76 -11.80 1.05
C PHE A 66 4.43 -12.54 1.25
N MET A 67 4.22 -13.56 0.43
CA MET A 67 3.33 -14.68 0.72
C MET A 67 4.13 -15.98 0.84
N LEU A 68 3.66 -16.88 1.69
CA LEU A 68 4.28 -18.18 1.97
C LEU A 68 3.22 -19.27 2.02
N TRP A 69 3.49 -20.39 1.34
CA TRP A 69 2.63 -21.57 1.28
C TRP A 69 3.45 -22.77 1.72
N VAL A 70 3.04 -23.38 2.83
CA VAL A 70 3.71 -24.51 3.44
C VAL A 70 2.82 -25.73 3.31
N ARG A 71 3.20 -26.67 2.47
CA ARG A 71 2.48 -27.93 2.30
C ARG A 71 3.20 -29.03 3.09
N HIS A 72 2.49 -29.63 4.02
CA HIS A 72 2.95 -30.84 4.72
C HIS A 72 2.54 -32.06 3.88
N GLN A 73 3.51 -32.74 3.28
CA GLN A 73 3.26 -33.80 2.30
C GLN A 73 2.50 -35.00 2.89
N PRO A 74 2.86 -35.54 4.10
CA PRO A 74 2.16 -36.69 4.68
C PRO A 74 0.68 -36.46 4.95
N SER A 75 0.31 -35.25 5.42
CA SER A 75 -1.11 -34.95 5.76
C SER A 75 -1.87 -34.29 4.62
N GLY A 76 -1.19 -33.83 3.57
CA GLY A 76 -1.78 -33.03 2.49
C GLY A 76 -2.25 -31.64 2.89
N VAL A 77 -2.12 -31.23 4.17
CA VAL A 77 -2.50 -29.91 4.66
C VAL A 77 -1.60 -28.83 4.06
N CYS A 78 -2.21 -27.78 3.55
CA CYS A 78 -1.52 -26.58 3.09
C CYS A 78 -1.81 -25.42 4.05
N GLN A 79 -0.74 -24.78 4.55
CA GLN A 79 -0.81 -23.58 5.39
C GLN A 79 -0.38 -22.37 4.56
N VAL A 80 -1.20 -21.33 4.58
CA VAL A 80 -0.98 -20.11 3.79
C VAL A 80 -0.89 -18.93 4.72
N LEU A 81 0.17 -18.14 4.60
CA LEU A 81 0.33 -16.90 5.33
C LEU A 81 0.95 -15.82 4.45
N ILE A 82 0.70 -14.59 4.83
CA ILE A 82 1.35 -13.41 4.29
C ILE A 82 2.23 -12.77 5.35
N ASP A 83 2.98 -11.74 5.01
CA ASP A 83 3.78 -11.00 6.00
C ASP A 83 2.95 -10.52 7.20
N ASN A 84 3.64 -10.22 8.31
CA ASN A 84 2.99 -9.91 9.58
C ASN A 84 2.28 -8.55 9.63
N SER A 85 2.50 -7.72 8.62
CA SER A 85 1.82 -6.43 8.46
C SER A 85 0.61 -6.53 7.53
N GLY A 86 0.44 -7.65 6.81
CA GLY A 86 -0.63 -7.82 5.85
C GLY A 86 -0.46 -6.99 4.57
N LEU A 87 0.78 -6.76 4.16
CA LEU A 87 1.11 -5.94 2.97
C LEU A 87 0.91 -6.70 1.69
N TYR A 88 1.36 -7.97 1.66
CA TYR A 88 1.09 -8.84 0.54
C TYR A 88 -0.37 -9.29 0.57
N GLN A 89 -1.06 -9.27 -0.55
CA GLN A 89 -2.48 -9.62 -0.58
C GLN A 89 -2.68 -11.03 -1.13
N VAL A 90 -3.46 -11.81 -0.39
CA VAL A 90 -3.96 -13.14 -0.73
C VAL A 90 -5.45 -13.14 -0.44
N PHE A 91 -6.22 -13.83 -1.25
CA PHE A 91 -7.68 -13.86 -1.21
C PHE A 91 -8.17 -15.26 -0.88
N TYR A 92 -9.27 -15.34 -0.12
CA TYR A 92 -9.89 -16.60 0.23
C TYR A 92 -11.41 -16.55 0.11
N SER A 93 -11.99 -17.72 -0.07
CA SER A 93 -13.43 -18.01 -0.01
C SER A 93 -13.64 -19.27 0.84
N ASP A 94 -14.85 -19.73 0.98
CA ASP A 94 -15.14 -20.98 1.72
C ASP A 94 -14.44 -22.21 1.14
N HIS A 95 -14.11 -22.20 -0.17
CA HIS A 95 -13.62 -23.37 -0.88
C HIS A 95 -12.23 -23.23 -1.52
N GLY A 96 -11.65 -22.04 -1.49
CA GLY A 96 -10.36 -21.80 -2.15
C GLY A 96 -9.61 -20.60 -1.61
N ILE A 97 -8.31 -20.58 -1.86
CA ILE A 97 -7.42 -19.48 -1.53
C ILE A 97 -6.47 -19.23 -2.71
N SER A 98 -6.31 -17.97 -3.11
CA SER A 98 -5.46 -17.59 -4.23
C SER A 98 -4.70 -16.30 -3.98
N ALA A 99 -3.54 -16.16 -4.65
CA ALA A 99 -2.81 -14.91 -4.74
C ALA A 99 -3.45 -13.90 -5.71
N SER A 100 -4.46 -14.34 -6.49
CA SER A 100 -5.22 -13.48 -7.41
C SER A 100 -6.72 -13.52 -7.08
N PHE A 101 -7.29 -12.33 -6.92
CA PHE A 101 -8.73 -12.15 -6.75
C PHE A 101 -9.51 -12.60 -8.00
N LEU A 102 -9.03 -12.20 -9.20
CA LEU A 102 -9.70 -12.54 -10.46
C LEU A 102 -9.65 -14.06 -10.74
N GLU A 103 -8.52 -14.71 -10.41
CA GLU A 103 -8.41 -16.17 -10.51
C GLU A 103 -9.44 -16.86 -9.59
N LEU A 104 -9.56 -16.41 -8.34
CA LEU A 104 -10.50 -17.00 -7.39
C LEU A 104 -11.96 -16.73 -7.78
N ALA A 105 -12.27 -15.53 -8.26
CA ALA A 105 -13.60 -15.18 -8.77
C ALA A 105 -13.98 -16.05 -9.99
N SER A 106 -13.05 -16.23 -10.93
CA SER A 106 -13.22 -17.10 -12.10
C SER A 106 -13.40 -18.56 -11.71
N PHE A 107 -12.63 -19.05 -10.73
CA PHE A 107 -12.76 -20.40 -10.21
C PHE A 107 -14.16 -20.68 -9.65
N HIS A 108 -14.80 -19.70 -9.02
CA HIS A 108 -16.17 -19.80 -8.52
C HIS A 108 -17.24 -19.49 -9.58
N GLY A 109 -16.85 -19.14 -10.80
CA GLY A 109 -17.81 -18.74 -11.86
C GLY A 109 -18.63 -17.50 -11.46
N LEU A 110 -18.03 -16.56 -10.73
CA LEU A 110 -18.71 -15.34 -10.29
C LEU A 110 -18.91 -14.38 -11.46
N ALA A 111 -20.16 -13.94 -11.64
CA ALA A 111 -20.56 -13.06 -12.73
C ALA A 111 -20.61 -11.58 -12.31
N PRO A 112 -20.52 -10.63 -13.28
CA PRO A 112 -20.68 -9.20 -13.01
C PRO A 112 -21.96 -8.81 -12.28
N SER A 113 -23.04 -9.57 -12.45
CA SER A 113 -24.34 -9.35 -11.77
C SER A 113 -24.30 -9.59 -10.25
N GLN A 114 -23.25 -10.28 -9.75
CA GLN A 114 -23.06 -10.62 -8.35
C GLN A 114 -22.13 -9.65 -7.61
N LEU A 115 -21.62 -8.61 -8.30
CA LEU A 115 -20.79 -7.57 -7.68
C LEU A 115 -21.53 -6.91 -6.51
N ASP A 116 -20.83 -6.73 -5.39
CA ASP A 116 -21.32 -5.96 -4.24
C ASP A 116 -21.48 -4.49 -4.61
N PRO A 117 -22.72 -3.95 -4.62
CA PRO A 117 -22.93 -2.56 -4.98
C PRO A 117 -22.22 -1.56 -4.08
N GLU A 118 -21.98 -1.89 -2.80
CA GLU A 118 -21.22 -1.02 -1.89
C GLU A 118 -19.75 -0.97 -2.25
N ALA A 119 -19.16 -2.13 -2.59
CA ALA A 119 -17.77 -2.22 -3.04
C ALA A 119 -17.56 -1.50 -4.38
N VAL A 120 -18.52 -1.63 -5.32
CA VAL A 120 -18.50 -0.91 -6.61
C VAL A 120 -18.50 0.60 -6.39
N VAL A 121 -19.37 1.12 -5.53
CA VAL A 121 -19.44 2.56 -5.21
C VAL A 121 -18.14 3.05 -4.57
N GLU A 122 -17.61 2.29 -3.64
CA GLU A 122 -16.36 2.61 -2.95
C GLU A 122 -15.20 2.67 -3.94
N PHE A 123 -15.06 1.65 -4.76
CA PHE A 123 -14.02 1.58 -5.78
C PHE A 123 -14.09 2.72 -6.80
N LEU A 124 -15.28 3.02 -7.33
CA LEU A 124 -15.45 4.10 -8.31
C LEU A 124 -15.08 5.47 -7.76
N HIS A 125 -15.29 5.71 -6.46
CA HIS A 125 -14.97 6.99 -5.85
C HIS A 125 -13.52 7.10 -5.36
N PHE A 126 -12.90 6.00 -4.93
CA PHE A 126 -11.63 6.04 -4.19
C PHE A 126 -10.52 5.18 -4.81
N GLY A 127 -10.84 4.38 -5.83
CA GLY A 127 -9.89 3.50 -6.51
C GLY A 127 -9.45 2.29 -5.70
N ASN A 128 -10.10 2.04 -4.54
CA ASN A 128 -9.84 0.90 -3.66
C ASN A 128 -11.10 0.46 -2.92
N ILE A 129 -11.05 -0.73 -2.30
CA ILE A 129 -12.08 -1.27 -1.44
C ILE A 129 -11.44 -1.53 -0.08
N ASN A 130 -11.93 -0.85 0.96
CA ASN A 130 -11.33 -0.89 2.29
C ASN A 130 -11.62 -2.19 3.05
N PHE A 131 -10.77 -2.46 4.04
CA PHE A 131 -10.83 -3.61 4.94
C PHE A 131 -10.56 -4.94 4.21
N ASP A 132 -11.10 -6.04 4.71
CA ASP A 132 -10.96 -7.38 4.14
C ASP A 132 -11.86 -7.63 2.91
N ARG A 133 -12.62 -6.62 2.46
CA ARG A 133 -13.61 -6.74 1.37
C ARG A 133 -12.97 -6.75 -0.01
N THR A 134 -13.71 -7.37 -0.95
CA THR A 134 -13.46 -7.33 -2.38
C THR A 134 -14.75 -6.94 -3.12
N PHE A 135 -14.77 -7.05 -4.44
CA PHE A 135 -16.00 -6.88 -5.24
C PHE A 135 -17.07 -7.96 -4.99
N PHE A 136 -16.70 -9.08 -4.36
CA PHE A 136 -17.65 -10.13 -4.03
C PHE A 136 -17.67 -10.39 -2.53
N PRO A 137 -18.85 -10.45 -1.88
CA PRO A 137 -18.95 -10.74 -0.45
C PRO A 137 -18.38 -12.11 -0.05
N SER A 138 -18.37 -13.07 -1.00
CA SER A 138 -17.84 -14.42 -0.81
C SER A 138 -16.33 -14.52 -0.89
N ILE A 139 -15.63 -13.47 -1.34
CA ILE A 139 -14.18 -13.44 -1.42
C ILE A 139 -13.63 -12.34 -0.51
N ARG A 140 -12.71 -12.71 0.37
CA ARG A 140 -12.10 -11.80 1.34
C ARG A 140 -10.58 -11.80 1.25
N LYS A 141 -9.94 -10.74 1.74
CA LYS A 141 -8.48 -10.63 1.88
C LYS A 141 -8.03 -11.33 3.15
N LEU A 142 -6.93 -12.10 3.05
CA LEU A 142 -6.30 -12.75 4.19
C LEU A 142 -5.63 -11.71 5.10
N SER A 143 -5.84 -11.84 6.40
CA SER A 143 -5.18 -10.98 7.40
C SER A 143 -3.73 -11.39 7.62
N GLY A 144 -2.84 -10.41 7.82
CA GLY A 144 -1.46 -10.65 8.25
C GLY A 144 -1.32 -11.28 9.65
N GLU A 145 -2.40 -11.32 10.43
CA GLU A 145 -2.40 -11.84 11.81
C GLU A 145 -2.72 -13.34 11.91
N VAL A 146 -3.16 -13.96 10.79
CA VAL A 146 -3.57 -15.37 10.77
C VAL A 146 -2.83 -16.21 9.74
N ILE A 147 -2.90 -17.51 9.92
CA ILE A 147 -2.51 -18.54 8.96
C ILE A 147 -3.77 -19.27 8.52
N ALA A 148 -4.03 -19.31 7.22
CA ALA A 148 -5.10 -20.13 6.67
C ALA A 148 -4.58 -21.58 6.51
N ARG A 149 -5.32 -22.53 7.04
CA ARG A 149 -5.09 -23.97 6.87
C ARG A 149 -6.13 -24.53 5.91
N VAL A 150 -5.66 -25.08 4.82
CA VAL A 150 -6.48 -25.67 3.76
C VAL A 150 -6.30 -27.17 3.77
N SER A 151 -7.40 -27.91 3.91
CA SER A 151 -7.44 -29.37 3.92
C SER A 151 -8.61 -29.87 3.10
N THR A 152 -8.42 -30.96 2.37
CA THR A 152 -9.50 -31.64 1.64
C THR A 152 -10.62 -32.19 2.54
N GLN A 153 -10.32 -32.43 3.82
CA GLN A 153 -11.27 -33.00 4.76
C GLN A 153 -12.08 -31.93 5.52
N SER A 154 -11.45 -30.81 5.89
CA SER A 154 -12.02 -29.80 6.78
C SER A 154 -12.25 -28.43 6.12
N GLY A 155 -11.94 -28.29 4.82
CA GLY A 155 -12.03 -27.00 4.14
C GLY A 155 -10.96 -26.01 4.58
N ILE A 156 -11.35 -24.73 4.74
CA ILE A 156 -10.44 -23.65 5.17
C ILE A 156 -10.74 -23.29 6.63
N SER A 157 -9.70 -23.24 7.44
CA SER A 157 -9.73 -22.79 8.83
C SER A 157 -8.59 -21.82 9.11
N PHE A 158 -8.71 -21.03 10.16
CA PHE A 158 -7.73 -19.99 10.50
C PHE A 158 -7.16 -20.20 11.88
N VAL A 159 -5.85 -19.96 12.02
CA VAL A 159 -5.13 -20.00 13.29
C VAL A 159 -4.37 -18.69 13.43
N GLU A 160 -4.40 -18.10 14.62
CA GLU A 160 -3.67 -16.89 14.91
C GLU A 160 -2.16 -17.14 14.94
N LYS A 161 -1.38 -16.22 14.38
CA LYS A 161 0.06 -16.19 14.54
C LYS A 161 0.42 -15.75 15.96
N SER A 162 1.53 -16.27 16.51
CA SER A 162 2.04 -15.86 17.82
C SER A 162 2.69 -14.47 17.77
N LEU A 163 1.94 -13.46 17.36
CA LEU A 163 2.41 -12.08 17.24
C LEU A 163 2.23 -11.31 18.55
N PRO A 164 3.17 -10.42 18.93
CA PRO A 164 2.93 -9.48 20.02
C PRO A 164 1.73 -8.56 19.70
N ASP A 165 0.99 -8.16 20.74
CA ASP A 165 -0.06 -7.16 20.57
C ASP A 165 0.51 -5.87 19.94
N PHE A 166 -0.18 -5.33 18.95
CA PHE A 166 0.24 -4.09 18.29
C PHE A 166 0.29 -2.92 19.27
N ALA A 167 -0.60 -2.90 20.25
CA ALA A 167 -0.63 -1.87 21.29
C ALA A 167 0.45 -2.07 22.38
N ALA A 168 1.15 -3.19 22.42
CA ALA A 168 2.26 -3.39 23.36
C ALA A 168 3.53 -2.66 22.88
N PRO A 169 4.26 -1.95 23.77
CA PRO A 169 5.48 -1.27 23.39
C PRO A 169 6.56 -2.22 22.87
N THR A 170 7.38 -1.72 21.95
CA THR A 170 8.57 -2.41 21.45
C THR A 170 9.79 -1.50 21.54
N LYS A 171 10.98 -2.09 21.65
CA LYS A 171 12.26 -1.40 21.56
C LYS A 171 12.90 -1.52 20.17
N TYR A 172 12.32 -2.32 19.29
CA TYR A 172 12.83 -2.57 17.94
C TYR A 172 12.55 -1.35 17.06
N SER A 173 13.57 -0.54 16.88
CA SER A 173 13.49 0.76 16.19
C SER A 173 13.56 0.64 14.67
N LEU A 174 13.35 1.75 13.97
CA LEU A 174 13.60 1.84 12.52
C LEU A 174 15.07 1.56 12.19
N GLU A 175 15.97 2.05 13.01
CA GLU A 175 17.42 1.84 12.89
C GLU A 175 17.76 0.34 13.00
N ASP A 176 17.12 -0.39 13.92
CA ASP A 176 17.28 -1.85 14.05
C ASP A 176 16.76 -2.58 12.82
N SER A 177 15.58 -2.21 12.32
CA SER A 177 14.98 -2.80 11.11
C SER A 177 15.89 -2.62 9.90
N LEU A 178 16.43 -1.43 9.68
CA LEU A 178 17.29 -1.16 8.52
C LEU A 178 18.69 -1.78 8.66
N ARG A 179 19.21 -1.93 9.89
CA ARG A 179 20.43 -2.70 10.14
C ARG A 179 20.25 -4.17 9.81
N ASP A 180 19.13 -4.77 10.27
CA ASP A 180 18.83 -6.18 10.02
C ASP A 180 18.55 -6.42 8.53
N LEU A 181 17.83 -5.50 7.86
CA LEU A 181 17.63 -5.53 6.42
C LEU A 181 18.99 -5.50 5.69
N ALA A 182 19.86 -4.53 5.99
CA ALA A 182 21.16 -4.40 5.37
C ALA A 182 22.03 -5.67 5.53
N ALA A 183 21.98 -6.27 6.71
CA ALA A 183 22.70 -7.52 6.97
C ALA A 183 22.11 -8.73 6.21
N SER A 184 20.81 -8.72 5.93
CA SER A 184 20.11 -9.85 5.30
C SER A 184 20.21 -9.86 3.76
N VAL A 185 20.55 -8.74 3.11
CA VAL A 185 20.53 -8.60 1.63
C VAL A 185 21.91 -8.71 1.00
N SER A 186 22.77 -9.55 1.56
CA SER A 186 24.12 -9.78 1.02
C SER A 186 24.05 -10.37 -0.39
N GLY A 187 24.69 -9.71 -1.36
CA GLY A 187 24.71 -10.13 -2.75
C GLY A 187 23.54 -9.65 -3.62
N GLU A 188 22.54 -9.00 -3.02
CA GLU A 188 21.41 -8.43 -3.75
C GLU A 188 21.79 -7.10 -4.42
N ARG A 189 21.23 -6.85 -5.60
CA ARG A 189 21.29 -5.54 -6.26
C ARG A 189 20.11 -4.71 -5.82
N VAL A 190 20.36 -3.82 -4.85
CA VAL A 190 19.33 -3.05 -4.17
C VAL A 190 19.11 -1.70 -4.85
N SER A 191 17.83 -1.33 -5.06
CA SER A 191 17.43 0.01 -5.47
C SER A 191 16.49 0.62 -4.44
N VAL A 192 16.80 1.83 -3.97
CA VAL A 192 16.05 2.56 -2.95
C VAL A 192 15.24 3.66 -3.60
N ASP A 193 13.95 3.78 -3.26
CA ASP A 193 13.15 4.93 -3.67
C ASP A 193 13.72 6.21 -3.06
N LEU A 194 13.86 7.26 -3.87
CA LEU A 194 14.25 8.57 -3.38
C LEU A 194 13.34 9.65 -3.95
N THR A 195 12.77 10.47 -3.08
CA THR A 195 12.01 11.66 -3.43
C THR A 195 12.59 12.89 -2.72
N GLY A 196 12.09 14.08 -3.03
CA GLY A 196 12.42 15.29 -2.28
C GLY A 196 11.85 15.33 -0.85
N GLY A 197 11.09 14.27 -0.45
CA GLY A 197 10.51 14.12 0.88
C GLY A 197 11.52 13.73 1.97
N MET A 198 11.01 13.50 3.17
CA MET A 198 11.83 13.08 4.32
C MET A 198 11.91 11.56 4.44
N ASP A 199 10.83 10.86 4.17
CA ASP A 199 10.65 9.44 4.51
C ASP A 199 11.65 8.55 3.72
N THR A 200 11.70 8.70 2.40
CA THR A 200 12.65 7.97 1.54
C THR A 200 14.11 8.34 1.84
N ARG A 201 14.35 9.60 2.21
CA ARG A 201 15.70 10.08 2.56
C ARG A 201 16.24 9.43 3.83
N ILE A 202 15.41 9.23 4.87
CA ILE A 202 15.84 8.51 6.09
C ILE A 202 16.27 7.09 5.76
N ILE A 203 15.51 6.39 4.92
CA ILE A 203 15.88 5.04 4.48
C ILE A 203 17.25 5.07 3.79
N ALA A 204 17.44 5.98 2.82
CA ALA A 204 18.70 6.08 2.09
C ALA A 204 19.90 6.44 3.00
N ILE A 205 19.72 7.38 3.94
CA ILE A 205 20.77 7.76 4.91
C ILE A 205 21.13 6.57 5.81
N LEU A 206 20.16 5.86 6.36
CA LEU A 206 20.45 4.74 7.27
C LEU A 206 21.07 3.55 6.54
N LEU A 207 20.59 3.19 5.35
CA LEU A 207 21.20 2.13 4.55
C LEU A 207 22.64 2.49 4.13
N HIS A 208 22.90 3.77 3.80
CA HIS A 208 24.25 4.27 3.57
C HIS A 208 25.13 4.16 4.84
N TYR A 209 24.59 4.57 5.99
CA TYR A 209 25.28 4.47 7.29
C TYR A 209 25.65 3.03 7.65
N TYR A 210 24.77 2.05 7.33
CA TYR A 210 25.05 0.62 7.54
C TYR A 210 25.92 -0.02 6.44
N GLY A 211 26.39 0.78 5.48
CA GLY A 211 27.34 0.33 4.45
C GLY A 211 26.73 -0.55 3.37
N LEU A 212 25.39 -0.57 3.22
CA LEU A 212 24.75 -1.31 2.14
C LEU A 212 25.06 -0.65 0.79
N PRO A 213 25.55 -1.40 -0.22
CA PRO A 213 25.62 -0.91 -1.58
C PRO A 213 24.22 -0.88 -2.20
N PHE A 214 23.82 0.28 -2.74
CA PHE A 214 22.53 0.46 -3.43
C PHE A 214 22.60 1.60 -4.44
N GLU A 215 21.73 1.57 -5.43
CA GLU A 215 21.41 2.73 -6.28
C GLU A 215 20.09 3.35 -5.82
N MET A 216 19.82 4.58 -6.24
CA MET A 216 18.55 5.25 -5.97
C MET A 216 17.75 5.44 -7.24
N ALA A 217 16.42 5.47 -7.11
CA ALA A 217 15.54 5.66 -8.24
C ALA A 217 14.36 6.56 -7.89
N ILE A 218 13.91 7.33 -8.89
CA ILE A 218 12.73 8.18 -8.83
C ILE A 218 12.00 8.15 -10.16
N ARG A 219 10.67 8.28 -10.13
CA ARG A 219 9.86 8.53 -11.33
C ARG A 219 9.49 10.00 -11.39
N GLY A 220 9.74 10.65 -12.53
CA GLY A 220 9.44 12.05 -12.74
C GLY A 220 10.17 12.61 -13.96
N ASN A 221 9.99 13.91 -14.20
CA ASN A 221 10.72 14.66 -15.22
C ASN A 221 11.85 15.47 -14.57
N GLU A 222 12.85 15.86 -15.34
CA GLU A 222 14.01 16.59 -14.82
C GLU A 222 13.64 17.94 -14.21
N GLU A 223 12.53 18.55 -14.66
CA GLU A 223 12.01 19.83 -14.19
C GLU A 223 11.25 19.70 -12.85
N ASP A 224 10.89 18.48 -12.45
CA ASP A 224 10.14 18.24 -11.23
C ASP A 224 11.02 18.55 -10.00
N LEU A 225 10.47 19.32 -9.07
CA LEU A 225 11.19 19.70 -7.83
C LEU A 225 11.64 18.48 -7.02
N ASP A 226 10.84 17.41 -7.02
CA ASP A 226 11.19 16.15 -6.36
C ASP A 226 12.44 15.52 -6.99
N VAL A 227 12.57 15.52 -8.32
CA VAL A 227 13.72 14.98 -9.04
C VAL A 227 14.95 15.83 -8.79
N GLN A 228 14.84 17.16 -8.84
CA GLN A 228 15.95 18.08 -8.57
C GLN A 228 16.52 17.86 -7.16
N ILE A 229 15.65 17.80 -6.14
CA ILE A 229 16.07 17.56 -4.77
C ILE A 229 16.65 16.15 -4.59
N ALA A 230 16.04 15.14 -5.23
CA ALA A 230 16.59 13.78 -5.19
C ALA A 230 18.01 13.72 -5.77
N ARG A 231 18.30 14.47 -6.85
CA ARG A 231 19.68 14.60 -7.39
C ARG A 231 20.65 15.24 -6.39
N GLU A 232 20.22 16.33 -5.71
CA GLU A 232 21.03 16.96 -4.67
C GLU A 232 21.39 15.98 -3.54
N VAL A 233 20.41 15.21 -3.08
CA VAL A 233 20.59 14.20 -2.02
C VAL A 233 21.47 13.04 -2.51
N ALA A 234 21.24 12.54 -3.72
CA ALA A 234 22.02 11.46 -4.32
C ALA A 234 23.51 11.84 -4.44
N ALA A 235 23.78 13.05 -4.93
CA ALA A 235 25.15 13.58 -5.01
C ALA A 235 25.83 13.66 -3.63
N THR A 236 25.08 14.09 -2.60
CA THR A 236 25.58 14.14 -1.22
C THR A 236 25.91 12.75 -0.66
N LEU A 237 25.11 11.73 -1.02
CA LEU A 237 25.35 10.33 -0.62
C LEU A 237 26.42 9.63 -1.48
N GLY A 238 26.91 10.28 -2.57
CA GLY A 238 27.83 9.66 -3.52
C GLY A 238 27.21 8.43 -4.22
N LYS A 239 25.92 8.48 -4.54
CA LYS A 239 25.15 7.39 -5.14
C LYS A 239 24.56 7.80 -6.49
N ASP A 240 24.37 6.82 -7.37
CA ASP A 240 23.65 7.02 -8.63
C ASP A 240 22.16 7.18 -8.40
N LEU A 241 21.54 8.13 -9.13
CA LEU A 241 20.09 8.31 -9.19
C LEU A 241 19.57 8.00 -10.59
N GLN A 242 18.71 7.01 -10.67
CA GLN A 242 18.00 6.68 -11.90
C GLN A 242 16.67 7.44 -11.95
N VAL A 243 16.46 8.20 -13.01
CA VAL A 243 15.21 8.91 -13.26
C VAL A 243 14.42 8.14 -14.32
N CYS A 244 13.25 7.65 -13.95
CA CYS A 244 12.32 6.99 -14.85
C CYS A 244 11.29 8.01 -15.33
N HIS A 245 11.36 8.39 -16.60
CA HIS A 245 10.40 9.32 -17.19
C HIS A 245 9.04 8.64 -17.40
N PRO A 246 7.92 9.29 -17.02
CA PRO A 246 6.59 8.75 -17.24
C PRO A 246 6.33 8.51 -18.74
N ARG A 247 5.88 7.31 -19.10
CA ARG A 247 5.51 6.94 -20.47
C ARG A 247 4.03 6.66 -20.55
N ILE A 248 3.37 7.25 -21.56
CA ILE A 248 1.92 7.16 -21.74
C ILE A 248 1.59 6.32 -22.98
N ASP A 249 2.51 6.29 -23.93
CA ASP A 249 2.38 5.74 -25.27
C ASP A 249 2.06 4.23 -25.31
N ARG A 250 2.29 3.49 -24.24
CA ARG A 250 2.08 2.05 -24.16
C ARG A 250 0.90 1.63 -23.29
N LEU A 251 0.24 2.56 -22.63
CA LEU A 251 -0.80 2.23 -21.64
C LEU A 251 -1.88 1.31 -22.22
N GLU A 252 -2.43 1.61 -23.40
CA GLU A 252 -3.49 0.80 -24.00
C GLU A 252 -3.05 -0.63 -24.30
N ASN A 253 -1.80 -0.81 -24.74
CA ASN A 253 -1.25 -2.13 -25.05
C ASN A 253 -0.96 -2.94 -23.77
N ASP A 254 -0.68 -2.26 -22.65
CA ASP A 254 -0.30 -2.88 -21.40
C ASP A 254 -1.49 -3.12 -20.45
N LEU A 255 -2.70 -2.64 -20.78
CA LEU A 255 -3.87 -2.66 -19.88
C LEU A 255 -4.20 -4.07 -19.35
N ASP A 256 -4.19 -5.09 -20.20
CA ASP A 256 -4.55 -6.46 -19.80
C ASP A 256 -3.48 -7.07 -18.87
N ASN A 257 -2.21 -6.75 -19.10
CA ASN A 257 -1.12 -7.14 -18.23
C ASN A 257 -1.20 -6.43 -16.88
N VAL A 258 -1.44 -5.11 -16.89
CA VAL A 258 -1.60 -4.32 -15.65
C VAL A 258 -2.82 -4.77 -14.86
N LEU A 259 -3.94 -5.08 -15.54
CA LEU A 259 -5.13 -5.66 -14.90
C LEU A 259 -4.80 -6.99 -14.19
N GLY A 260 -4.03 -7.86 -14.84
CA GLY A 260 -3.57 -9.12 -14.26
C GLY A 260 -2.69 -8.93 -13.03
N ILE A 261 -1.86 -7.87 -13.01
CA ILE A 261 -1.00 -7.55 -11.86
C ILE A 261 -1.80 -6.93 -10.71
N CYS A 262 -2.68 -5.95 -10.99
CA CYS A 262 -3.44 -5.25 -9.94
C CYS A 262 -4.75 -5.94 -9.57
N ASP A 263 -5.08 -7.05 -10.22
CA ASP A 263 -6.30 -7.84 -9.98
C ASP A 263 -7.61 -7.03 -10.09
N GLY A 264 -7.58 -5.88 -10.75
CA GLY A 264 -8.71 -4.97 -10.84
C GLY A 264 -9.14 -4.33 -9.51
N LEU A 265 -8.43 -4.60 -8.43
CA LEU A 265 -8.73 -4.04 -7.10
C LEU A 265 -8.01 -2.72 -6.83
N MET A 266 -7.24 -2.22 -7.78
CA MET A 266 -6.66 -0.89 -7.84
C MET A 266 -6.84 -0.33 -9.25
N ASP A 267 -7.00 0.98 -9.36
CA ASP A 267 -7.08 1.69 -10.63
C ASP A 267 -5.90 1.31 -11.55
N VAL A 268 -6.21 0.77 -12.75
CA VAL A 268 -5.20 0.31 -13.71
C VAL A 268 -4.26 1.42 -14.18
N VAL A 269 -4.75 2.67 -14.26
CA VAL A 269 -3.95 3.83 -14.68
C VAL A 269 -2.93 4.19 -13.61
N THR A 270 -3.36 4.18 -12.36
CA THR A 270 -2.49 4.39 -11.19
C THR A 270 -1.47 3.26 -11.08
N SER A 271 -1.91 2.01 -11.25
CA SER A 271 -1.05 0.83 -11.24
C SER A 271 -0.02 0.88 -12.35
N TYR A 272 -0.41 1.16 -13.59
CA TYR A 272 0.49 1.33 -14.73
C TYR A 272 1.59 2.36 -14.43
N GLY A 273 1.18 3.53 -13.91
CA GLY A 273 2.13 4.58 -13.56
C GLY A 273 3.17 4.12 -12.54
N SER A 274 2.77 3.34 -11.53
CA SER A 274 3.68 2.86 -10.48
C SER A 274 4.61 1.73 -10.95
N LEU A 275 4.14 0.88 -11.87
CA LEU A 275 4.89 -0.27 -12.36
C LEU A 275 6.03 0.11 -13.33
N GLN A 276 5.97 1.27 -13.98
CA GLN A 276 7.00 1.69 -14.95
C GLN A 276 8.40 1.68 -14.34
N LEU A 277 8.54 2.20 -13.12
CA LEU A 277 9.83 2.21 -12.43
C LEU A 277 10.29 0.78 -12.04
N GLN A 278 9.34 -0.11 -11.74
CA GLN A 278 9.67 -1.50 -11.41
C GLN A 278 10.17 -2.27 -12.63
N TYR A 279 9.53 -2.11 -13.78
CA TYR A 279 10.02 -2.69 -15.04
C TYR A 279 11.39 -2.14 -15.45
N GLU A 280 11.67 -0.85 -15.16
CA GLU A 280 12.99 -0.29 -15.43
C GLU A 280 14.06 -0.91 -14.52
N ARG A 281 13.74 -1.09 -13.24
CA ARG A 281 14.62 -1.77 -12.27
C ARG A 281 14.90 -3.23 -12.67
N ASP A 282 13.86 -3.98 -13.03
CA ASP A 282 13.96 -5.38 -13.46
C ASP A 282 14.87 -5.50 -14.69
N ARG A 283 14.67 -4.67 -15.72
CA ARG A 283 15.53 -4.62 -16.91
C ARG A 283 17.00 -4.33 -16.61
N ARG A 284 17.28 -3.62 -15.53
CA ARG A 284 18.63 -3.32 -15.05
C ARG A 284 19.20 -4.39 -14.14
N GLY A 285 18.44 -5.45 -13.88
CA GLY A 285 18.83 -6.57 -13.02
C GLY A 285 18.86 -6.20 -11.53
N ILE A 286 18.05 -5.26 -11.10
CA ILE A 286 17.79 -5.02 -9.67
C ILE A 286 17.00 -6.21 -9.14
N THR A 287 17.37 -6.70 -7.95
CA THR A 287 16.75 -7.86 -7.33
C THR A 287 15.89 -7.52 -6.12
N LEU A 288 16.07 -6.31 -5.54
CA LEU A 288 15.28 -5.82 -4.43
C LEU A 288 15.02 -4.32 -4.54
N MET A 289 13.76 -3.92 -4.40
CA MET A 289 13.37 -2.54 -4.20
C MET A 289 13.09 -2.26 -2.72
N VAL A 290 13.62 -1.14 -2.20
CA VAL A 290 13.32 -0.66 -0.84
C VAL A 290 12.53 0.63 -0.93
N SER A 291 11.31 0.61 -0.41
CA SER A 291 10.40 1.76 -0.40
C SER A 291 10.50 2.54 0.91
N GLY A 292 10.46 3.86 0.81
CA GLY A 292 10.30 4.76 1.95
C GLY A 292 8.84 5.13 2.25
N ALA A 293 7.87 4.37 1.75
CA ALA A 293 6.46 4.63 2.01
C ALA A 293 6.09 4.40 3.48
N ALA A 294 5.09 5.14 3.97
CA ALA A 294 4.52 5.04 5.31
C ALA A 294 5.35 5.65 6.46
N GLY A 295 6.32 6.51 6.18
CA GLY A 295 7.08 7.24 7.21
C GLY A 295 6.23 8.19 8.06
N GLU A 296 5.00 8.50 7.64
CA GLU A 296 4.11 9.43 8.35
C GLU A 296 3.71 8.93 9.75
N LEU A 297 3.79 7.64 10.04
CA LEU A 297 3.56 7.09 11.37
C LEU A 297 4.60 7.58 12.40
N PHE A 298 5.77 7.96 11.94
CA PHE A 298 6.86 8.53 12.75
C PHE A 298 6.79 10.05 12.90
N ARG A 299 5.73 10.68 12.35
CA ARG A 299 5.55 12.13 12.23
C ARG A 299 4.18 12.55 12.76
N ASP A 300 3.94 13.85 12.91
CA ASP A 300 2.62 14.38 13.28
C ASP A 300 1.66 14.57 12.08
N HIS A 301 1.95 13.94 10.92
CA HIS A 301 1.26 14.19 9.66
C HIS A 301 -0.25 13.98 9.76
N PHE A 302 -0.69 12.81 10.24
CA PHE A 302 -2.11 12.49 10.37
C PHE A 302 -2.79 13.14 11.59
N TRP A 303 -2.06 13.90 12.39
CA TRP A 303 -2.62 14.65 13.54
C TRP A 303 -2.89 16.12 13.25
N LEU A 304 -2.43 16.62 12.09
CA LEU A 304 -2.41 18.04 11.76
C LEU A 304 -3.79 18.71 11.81
N GLN A 305 -4.91 17.97 11.61
CA GLN A 305 -6.25 18.49 11.77
C GLN A 305 -6.57 18.86 13.22
N ASP A 306 -5.89 18.26 14.20
CA ASP A 306 -6.11 18.50 15.62
C ASP A 306 -5.10 19.46 16.27
N PHE A 307 -4.11 19.95 15.50
CA PHE A 307 -3.14 20.92 16.04
C PHE A 307 -3.86 22.15 16.65
N PRO A 308 -3.50 22.61 17.84
CA PRO A 308 -2.45 22.11 18.74
C PRO A 308 -2.93 21.06 19.77
N PHE A 309 -4.12 20.50 19.62
CA PHE A 309 -4.80 19.67 20.61
C PHE A 309 -4.53 18.17 20.41
N TYR A 310 -3.28 17.76 20.46
CA TYR A 310 -2.88 16.36 20.27
C TYR A 310 -3.16 15.44 21.47
N ALA A 311 -3.58 16.01 22.61
CA ALA A 311 -3.82 15.26 23.83
C ALA A 311 -5.33 15.09 24.17
N ARG A 312 -6.21 15.15 23.17
CA ARG A 312 -7.64 14.92 23.38
C ARG A 312 -7.90 13.45 23.68
N ARG A 313 -8.73 13.17 24.72
CA ARG A 313 -9.13 11.80 25.04
C ARG A 313 -10.04 11.19 23.95
N ARG A 314 -10.92 11.99 23.38
CA ARG A 314 -11.86 11.55 22.33
C ARG A 314 -11.41 12.03 20.95
N PRO A 315 -11.25 11.10 19.97
CA PRO A 315 -10.97 11.47 18.59
C PRO A 315 -12.17 12.14 17.93
N ASN A 316 -11.91 13.06 17.01
CA ASN A 316 -12.93 13.58 16.10
C ASN A 316 -12.85 12.84 14.78
N LEU A 317 -13.50 11.66 14.69
CA LEU A 317 -13.47 10.80 13.53
C LEU A 317 -14.11 11.44 12.29
N GLU A 318 -15.17 12.23 12.46
CA GLU A 318 -15.79 12.94 11.34
C GLU A 318 -14.80 13.88 10.67
N ARG A 319 -14.11 14.70 11.46
CA ARG A 319 -13.11 15.62 10.93
C ARG A 319 -11.90 14.91 10.33
N PHE A 320 -11.46 13.80 10.93
CA PHE A 320 -10.40 12.97 10.37
C PHE A 320 -10.83 12.40 9.03
N CYS A 321 -12.03 11.83 8.96
CA CYS A 321 -12.60 11.28 7.74
C CYS A 321 -12.66 12.34 6.62
N ASP A 322 -13.26 13.51 6.89
CA ASP A 322 -13.43 14.58 5.89
C ASP A 322 -12.12 15.17 5.38
N LEU A 323 -11.06 15.19 6.18
CA LEU A 323 -9.80 15.83 5.81
C LEU A 323 -8.70 14.86 5.37
N ARG A 324 -8.85 13.56 5.64
CA ARG A 324 -7.81 12.56 5.37
C ARG A 324 -8.26 11.42 4.48
N LEU A 325 -9.52 11.02 4.58
CA LEU A 325 -10.06 9.89 3.82
C LEU A 325 -10.95 10.35 2.67
N LEU A 326 -11.74 11.41 2.90
CA LEU A 326 -12.68 11.97 1.93
C LEU A 326 -12.36 13.45 1.68
N PRO A 327 -11.17 13.80 1.17
CA PRO A 327 -10.76 15.19 0.97
C PRO A 327 -11.59 15.90 -0.10
N THR A 328 -12.26 15.13 -0.98
CA THR A 328 -13.19 15.61 -1.99
C THR A 328 -14.53 14.92 -1.81
N ASP A 329 -15.63 15.66 -2.00
CA ASP A 329 -16.95 15.05 -1.98
C ASP A 329 -17.13 14.15 -3.21
N PRO A 330 -17.63 12.91 -3.03
CA PRO A 330 -17.94 12.02 -4.13
C PRO A 330 -18.94 12.65 -5.12
N ASP A 331 -18.76 12.40 -6.40
CA ASP A 331 -19.70 12.85 -7.41
C ASP A 331 -20.87 11.86 -7.53
N HIS A 332 -21.91 12.10 -6.73
CA HIS A 332 -23.09 11.25 -6.72
C HIS A 332 -23.85 11.25 -8.05
N SER A 333 -23.64 12.26 -8.92
CA SER A 333 -24.31 12.34 -10.23
C SER A 333 -23.75 11.35 -11.25
N LEU A 334 -22.53 10.87 -11.03
CA LEU A 334 -21.90 9.82 -11.84
C LEU A 334 -22.71 8.53 -11.84
N LEU A 335 -23.37 8.21 -10.72
CA LEU A 335 -23.98 6.91 -10.45
C LEU A 335 -25.50 6.92 -10.70
N ALA A 336 -26.06 5.76 -11.03
CA ALA A 336 -27.48 5.55 -11.24
C ALA A 336 -28.16 4.83 -10.07
N GLY A 337 -29.49 4.97 -9.94
CA GLY A 337 -30.35 4.17 -9.07
C GLY A 337 -29.79 3.91 -7.67
N LYS A 338 -29.78 2.62 -7.30
CA LYS A 338 -29.29 2.16 -5.99
C LYS A 338 -27.84 2.56 -5.68
N TYR A 339 -26.97 2.65 -6.69
CA TYR A 339 -25.56 3.02 -6.50
C TYR A 339 -25.42 4.48 -6.06
N ARG A 340 -26.29 5.37 -6.57
CA ARG A 340 -26.33 6.78 -6.13
C ARG A 340 -26.72 6.90 -4.66
N ASP A 341 -27.72 6.11 -4.22
CA ASP A 341 -28.18 6.16 -2.83
C ASP A 341 -27.13 5.57 -1.87
N LEU A 342 -26.46 4.50 -2.27
CA LEU A 342 -25.32 3.93 -1.54
C LEU A 342 -24.17 4.92 -1.45
N SER A 343 -23.89 5.67 -2.52
CA SER A 343 -22.86 6.70 -2.55
C SER A 343 -23.14 7.82 -1.53
N ARG A 344 -24.39 8.29 -1.46
CA ARG A 344 -24.80 9.28 -0.46
C ARG A 344 -24.63 8.78 0.99
N GLY A 345 -24.86 7.48 1.22
CA GLY A 345 -24.69 6.84 2.52
C GLY A 345 -23.25 6.47 2.89
N TYR A 346 -22.31 6.54 1.95
CA TYR A 346 -20.94 6.01 2.11
C TYR A 346 -20.18 6.61 3.31
N ARG A 347 -20.20 7.94 3.46
CA ARG A 347 -19.53 8.62 4.58
C ARG A 347 -19.99 8.08 5.94
N ALA A 348 -21.28 7.86 6.11
CA ALA A 348 -21.83 7.36 7.38
C ALA A 348 -21.43 5.89 7.62
N ARG A 349 -21.35 5.07 6.58
CA ARG A 349 -20.83 3.69 6.69
C ARG A 349 -19.36 3.67 7.07
N LEU A 350 -18.54 4.43 6.36
CA LEU A 350 -17.10 4.53 6.65
C LEU A 350 -16.84 4.97 8.09
N LEU A 351 -17.57 5.96 8.61
CA LEU A 351 -17.44 6.41 10.00
C LEU A 351 -17.78 5.30 11.01
N ARG A 352 -18.82 4.50 10.76
CA ARG A 352 -19.14 3.33 11.61
C ARG A 352 -18.01 2.31 11.60
N ASP A 353 -17.46 2.01 10.43
CA ASP A 353 -16.39 1.04 10.28
C ASP A 353 -15.09 1.51 10.95
N LEU A 354 -14.74 2.78 10.80
CA LEU A 354 -13.58 3.38 11.46
C LEU A 354 -13.73 3.45 12.99
N SER A 355 -14.95 3.53 13.51
CA SER A 355 -15.18 3.59 14.95
C SER A 355 -14.67 2.34 15.69
N ARG A 356 -14.51 1.20 15.00
CA ARG A 356 -13.95 -0.04 15.56
C ARG A 356 -12.48 0.10 15.98
N PHE A 357 -11.75 1.05 15.37
CA PHE A 357 -10.35 1.33 15.67
C PHE A 357 -10.16 2.45 16.69
N ALA A 358 -11.27 2.99 17.24
CA ALA A 358 -11.20 4.05 18.22
C ALA A 358 -10.69 3.53 19.56
N VAL A 359 -9.62 4.15 20.04
CA VAL A 359 -9.02 3.94 21.36
C VAL A 359 -9.02 5.24 22.15
N GLU A 360 -8.64 5.20 23.44
CA GLU A 360 -8.46 6.41 24.21
C GLU A 360 -7.31 7.25 23.62
N GLY A 361 -7.61 8.47 23.21
CA GLY A 361 -6.66 9.40 22.62
C GLY A 361 -6.85 9.57 21.10
N ASN A 362 -6.87 10.84 20.68
CA ASN A 362 -7.08 11.19 19.28
C ASN A 362 -5.90 10.74 18.39
N THR A 363 -4.66 10.96 18.81
CA THR A 363 -3.48 10.59 18.02
C THR A 363 -3.34 9.08 17.87
N GLN A 364 -3.55 8.31 18.92
CA GLN A 364 -3.52 6.85 18.91
C GLN A 364 -4.60 6.28 17.98
N THR A 365 -5.81 6.82 18.02
CA THR A 365 -6.89 6.39 17.11
C THR A 365 -6.53 6.67 15.66
N TYR A 366 -6.00 7.86 15.34
CA TYR A 366 -5.60 8.17 13.95
C TYR A 366 -4.47 7.29 13.46
N ASP A 367 -3.51 6.95 14.31
CA ASP A 367 -2.44 6.03 13.97
C ASP A 367 -2.94 4.60 13.73
N GLN A 368 -3.89 4.11 14.54
CA GLN A 368 -4.54 2.81 14.33
C GLN A 368 -5.25 2.76 12.97
N ILE A 369 -6.04 3.78 12.64
CA ILE A 369 -6.73 3.86 11.36
C ILE A 369 -5.73 3.97 10.22
N THR A 370 -4.69 4.79 10.36
CA THR A 370 -3.66 4.96 9.34
C THR A 370 -2.97 3.65 9.04
N TYR A 371 -2.50 2.95 10.06
CA TYR A 371 -1.79 1.68 9.89
C TYR A 371 -2.70 0.57 9.36
N ARG A 372 -3.85 0.34 10.03
CA ARG A 372 -4.72 -0.82 9.75
C ARG A 372 -5.64 -0.66 8.54
N VAL A 373 -5.86 0.56 8.06
CA VAL A 373 -6.76 0.82 6.93
C VAL A 373 -5.99 1.48 5.79
N LEU A 374 -5.51 2.71 5.97
CA LEU A 374 -4.92 3.48 4.88
C LEU A 374 -3.69 2.79 4.27
N TYR A 375 -2.78 2.31 5.11
CA TYR A 375 -1.55 1.70 4.62
C TYR A 375 -1.81 0.36 3.94
N HIS A 376 -2.68 -0.48 4.50
CA HIS A 376 -3.00 -1.77 3.89
C HIS A 376 -3.67 -1.59 2.52
N GLU A 377 -4.63 -0.68 2.42
CA GLU A 377 -5.44 -0.54 1.21
C GLU A 377 -4.79 0.28 0.10
N SER A 378 -3.86 1.16 0.42
CA SER A 378 -3.12 1.92 -0.59
C SER A 378 -1.72 1.35 -0.80
N ILE A 379 -0.86 1.43 0.22
CA ILE A 379 0.56 1.05 0.11
C ILE A 379 0.71 -0.47 -0.04
N GLY A 380 -0.04 -1.26 0.72
CA GLY A 380 -0.01 -2.73 0.64
C GLY A 380 -0.33 -3.23 -0.77
N ARG A 381 -1.33 -2.63 -1.44
CA ARG A 381 -1.63 -2.96 -2.85
C ARG A 381 -0.50 -2.60 -3.79
N PHE A 382 0.08 -1.40 -3.65
CA PHE A 382 1.24 -1.03 -4.47
C PHE A 382 2.38 -2.03 -4.28
N LEU A 383 2.67 -2.42 -3.05
CA LEU A 383 3.73 -3.39 -2.76
C LEU A 383 3.42 -4.77 -3.32
N THR A 384 2.17 -5.23 -3.23
CA THR A 384 1.73 -6.48 -3.88
C THR A 384 1.93 -6.41 -5.39
N ASN A 385 1.46 -5.34 -6.03
CA ASN A 385 1.61 -5.14 -7.47
C ASN A 385 3.09 -5.09 -7.88
N HIS A 386 3.90 -4.34 -7.14
CA HIS A 386 5.34 -4.25 -7.37
C HIS A 386 6.03 -5.60 -7.20
N SER A 387 5.63 -6.40 -6.20
CA SER A 387 6.18 -7.73 -5.94
C SER A 387 5.83 -8.77 -7.02
N GLN A 388 4.89 -8.46 -7.93
CA GLN A 388 4.68 -9.28 -9.13
C GLN A 388 5.80 -9.08 -10.18
N VAL A 389 6.49 -7.95 -10.15
CA VAL A 389 7.59 -7.60 -11.06
C VAL A 389 8.94 -7.77 -10.37
N LEU A 390 9.07 -7.27 -9.14
CA LEU A 390 10.33 -7.20 -8.41
C LEU A 390 10.08 -7.28 -6.90
N PRO A 391 10.79 -8.13 -6.13
CA PRO A 391 10.67 -8.17 -4.67
C PRO A 391 10.82 -6.79 -4.03
N CYS A 392 9.98 -6.50 -3.02
CA CYS A 392 9.89 -5.21 -2.36
C CYS A 392 10.06 -5.32 -0.85
N SER A 393 10.72 -4.34 -0.24
CA SER A 393 10.73 -4.11 1.20
C SER A 393 10.16 -2.72 1.51
N ALA A 394 9.38 -2.62 2.59
CA ALA A 394 8.86 -1.35 3.10
C ALA A 394 9.11 -1.27 4.62
N PRO A 395 10.31 -0.88 5.06
CA PRO A 395 10.74 -0.98 6.46
C PRO A 395 9.82 -0.28 7.44
N TYR A 396 9.23 0.87 7.10
CA TYR A 396 8.26 1.56 7.96
C TYR A 396 6.98 0.78 8.21
N MET A 397 6.61 -0.10 7.26
CA MET A 397 5.39 -0.89 7.32
C MET A 397 5.58 -2.22 8.03
N GLU A 398 6.81 -2.69 8.25
CA GLU A 398 7.05 -3.90 9.01
C GLU A 398 6.46 -3.78 10.41
N ARG A 399 5.74 -4.80 10.87
CA ARG A 399 4.91 -4.75 12.09
C ARG A 399 5.66 -4.19 13.31
N GLU A 400 6.89 -4.65 13.55
CA GLU A 400 7.68 -4.19 14.70
C GLU A 400 8.09 -2.72 14.58
N THR A 401 8.49 -2.31 13.38
CA THR A 401 8.85 -0.92 13.08
C THR A 401 7.63 0.00 13.19
N ALA A 402 6.48 -0.44 12.67
CA ALA A 402 5.22 0.29 12.80
C ALA A 402 4.78 0.41 14.27
N ARG A 403 4.94 -0.65 15.08
CA ARG A 403 4.71 -0.62 16.53
C ARG A 403 5.61 0.40 17.22
N TYR A 404 6.88 0.44 16.85
CA TYR A 404 7.82 1.44 17.39
C TYR A 404 7.36 2.86 17.05
N GLY A 405 7.01 3.13 15.78
CA GLY A 405 6.47 4.43 15.34
C GLY A 405 5.19 4.82 16.10
N TYR A 406 4.27 3.87 16.29
CA TYR A 406 3.04 4.06 17.06
C TYR A 406 3.30 4.48 18.52
N HIS A 407 4.33 3.91 19.15
CA HIS A 407 4.70 4.21 20.54
C HIS A 407 5.69 5.37 20.71
N LEU A 408 6.17 5.98 19.61
CA LEU A 408 7.02 7.16 19.71
C LEU A 408 6.30 8.28 20.48
N PRO A 409 6.96 8.89 21.47
CA PRO A 409 6.42 10.05 22.17
C PRO A 409 6.04 11.16 21.20
N ARG A 410 4.94 11.88 21.47
CA ARG A 410 4.48 12.99 20.64
C ARG A 410 5.57 14.06 20.42
N SER A 411 6.42 14.30 21.41
CA SER A 411 7.59 15.20 21.31
C SER A 411 8.59 14.76 20.24
N GLN A 412 8.76 13.48 20.03
CA GLN A 412 9.65 12.94 18.99
C GLN A 412 9.03 13.05 17.58
N ARG A 413 7.70 13.00 17.49
CA ARG A 413 6.97 13.09 16.21
C ARG A 413 6.69 14.54 15.80
N PHE A 414 6.56 15.43 16.78
CA PHE A 414 6.32 16.85 16.54
C PHE A 414 7.51 17.48 15.81
N PHE A 415 7.24 18.28 14.76
CA PHE A 415 8.26 18.93 13.94
C PHE A 415 9.23 17.93 13.27
N ASP A 416 8.76 16.70 13.05
CA ASP A 416 9.54 15.62 12.45
C ASP A 416 10.86 15.35 13.22
N TYR A 417 10.86 15.56 14.57
CA TYR A 417 12.09 15.60 15.38
C TYR A 417 12.87 14.28 15.35
N TYR A 418 12.15 13.14 15.38
CA TYR A 418 12.78 11.81 15.25
C TYR A 418 13.57 11.71 13.95
N PHE A 419 12.98 12.06 12.82
CA PHE A 419 13.65 12.02 11.52
C PHE A 419 14.81 13.01 11.44
N ARG A 420 14.67 14.21 11.99
CA ARG A 420 15.76 15.20 12.04
C ARG A 420 16.96 14.68 12.83
N LYS A 421 16.69 14.10 13.99
CA LYS A 421 17.73 13.51 14.85
C LYS A 421 18.44 12.37 14.13
N THR A 422 17.65 11.41 13.59
CA THR A 422 18.19 10.24 12.87
C THR A 422 19.00 10.65 11.63
N ALA A 423 18.51 11.61 10.83
CA ALA A 423 19.24 12.10 9.66
C ALA A 423 20.55 12.79 10.04
N THR A 424 20.51 13.66 11.06
CA THR A 424 21.71 14.40 11.51
C THR A 424 22.77 13.45 12.09
N GLN A 425 22.33 12.39 12.79
CA GLN A 425 23.24 11.38 13.33
C GLN A 425 23.80 10.43 12.26
N GLY A 426 22.98 10.09 11.26
CA GLY A 426 23.38 9.18 10.19
C GLY A 426 24.30 9.83 9.16
N LEU A 427 23.94 11.02 8.64
CA LEU A 427 24.74 11.78 7.68
C LEU A 427 24.36 13.27 7.74
N PRO A 428 25.10 14.11 8.50
CA PRO A 428 24.79 15.53 8.68
C PRO A 428 24.67 16.30 7.35
N GLU A 429 25.50 16.00 6.36
CA GLU A 429 25.50 16.66 5.06
C GLU A 429 24.18 16.45 4.33
N ALA A 430 23.67 15.22 4.30
CA ALA A 430 22.40 14.89 3.68
C ALA A 430 21.21 15.46 4.47
N ALA A 431 21.34 15.61 5.79
CA ALA A 431 20.32 16.26 6.62
C ALA A 431 20.17 17.76 6.31
N ARG A 432 21.21 18.43 5.81
CA ARG A 432 21.19 19.85 5.42
C ARG A 432 20.50 20.09 4.08
N ASN A 433 20.38 19.09 3.19
CA ASN A 433 19.67 19.24 1.93
C ASN A 433 18.21 19.64 2.18
N ARG A 434 17.71 20.58 1.37
CA ARG A 434 16.30 21.00 1.42
C ARG A 434 15.34 19.87 1.08
N THR A 435 14.13 19.95 1.58
CA THR A 435 13.00 19.11 1.17
C THR A 435 12.09 19.90 0.22
N THR A 436 11.14 19.21 -0.44
CA THR A 436 10.10 19.86 -1.29
C THR A 436 9.27 20.90 -0.52
N LYS A 437 9.18 20.79 0.80
CA LYS A 437 8.54 21.80 1.66
C LYS A 437 9.51 22.94 2.05
N ASN A 438 10.72 22.95 1.50
CA ASN A 438 11.76 23.92 1.80
C ASN A 438 12.15 23.98 3.28
N TYR A 439 12.15 22.81 3.96
CA TYR A 439 12.77 22.56 5.25
C TYR A 439 14.05 21.75 5.03
N THR A 440 14.96 21.79 6.00
CA THR A 440 16.03 20.80 6.10
C THR A 440 15.61 19.64 7.01
N MET A 441 16.47 18.66 7.19
CA MET A 441 16.32 17.61 8.21
C MET A 441 17.39 17.74 9.31
N SER A 442 18.12 18.84 9.35
CA SER A 442 19.21 19.07 10.31
C SER A 442 18.68 19.50 11.67
N THR A 443 19.31 19.00 12.75
CA THR A 443 19.15 19.50 14.11
C THR A 443 20.19 20.55 14.49
N GLU A 444 21.09 20.90 13.59
CA GLU A 444 22.07 21.97 13.80
C GLU A 444 21.40 23.33 13.95
N SER A 445 21.86 24.15 14.90
CA SER A 445 21.17 25.36 15.34
C SER A 445 20.86 26.36 14.20
N ALA A 446 21.78 26.52 13.26
CA ALA A 446 21.62 27.45 12.13
C ALA A 446 20.46 27.08 11.20
N PHE A 447 20.28 25.79 10.91
CA PHE A 447 19.20 25.28 10.09
C PHE A 447 17.91 25.16 10.89
N LEU A 448 18.00 24.67 12.13
CA LEU A 448 16.87 24.43 13.00
C LEU A 448 16.08 25.70 13.29
N GLN A 449 16.74 26.83 13.58
CA GLN A 449 16.08 28.11 13.83
C GLN A 449 15.24 28.57 12.64
N LYS A 450 15.80 28.51 11.43
CA LYS A 450 15.08 28.85 10.19
C LYS A 450 13.87 27.95 9.98
N ASP A 451 14.05 26.64 10.17
CA ASP A 451 12.99 25.65 9.99
C ASP A 451 11.89 25.78 11.03
N VAL A 452 12.23 26.07 12.31
CA VAL A 452 11.26 26.32 13.39
C VAL A 452 10.42 27.56 13.09
N TYR A 453 11.05 28.66 12.64
CA TYR A 453 10.31 29.86 12.25
C TYR A 453 9.32 29.58 11.14
N LYS A 454 9.75 28.90 10.08
CA LYS A 454 8.88 28.51 8.96
C LYS A 454 7.77 27.58 9.41
N TYR A 455 8.07 26.56 10.21
CA TYR A 455 7.09 25.62 10.75
C TYR A 455 6.03 26.35 11.60
N ALA A 456 6.45 27.27 12.47
CA ALA A 456 5.53 28.09 13.26
C ALA A 456 4.61 28.94 12.36
N SER A 457 5.17 29.57 11.32
CA SER A 457 4.41 30.35 10.33
C SER A 457 3.36 29.48 9.62
N ASP A 458 3.74 28.29 9.15
CA ASP A 458 2.83 27.34 8.48
C ASP A 458 1.71 26.87 9.44
N LYS A 459 2.04 26.60 10.70
CA LYS A 459 1.05 26.22 11.72
C LYS A 459 0.10 27.36 12.06
N LEU A 460 0.59 28.58 12.19
CA LEU A 460 -0.23 29.79 12.40
C LEU A 460 -1.19 30.00 11.23
N THR A 461 -0.73 29.82 10.00
CA THR A 461 -1.57 29.90 8.81
C THR A 461 -2.70 28.87 8.85
N ARG A 462 -2.41 27.63 9.28
CA ARG A 462 -3.45 26.59 9.49
C ARG A 462 -4.44 26.96 10.57
N VAL A 463 -3.99 27.52 11.69
CA VAL A 463 -4.87 28.00 12.76
C VAL A 463 -5.77 29.14 12.27
N ARG A 464 -5.19 30.12 11.56
CA ARG A 464 -5.97 31.24 10.95
C ARG A 464 -7.02 30.73 9.97
N ARG A 465 -6.68 29.76 9.10
CA ARG A 465 -7.63 29.12 8.20
C ARG A 465 -8.76 28.43 8.96
N ARG A 466 -8.48 27.73 10.05
CA ARG A 466 -9.49 27.08 10.90
C ARG A 466 -10.44 28.06 11.56
N LEU A 467 -9.91 29.15 12.09
CA LEU A 467 -10.72 30.20 12.66
C LEU A 467 -11.61 30.83 11.60
N GLY A 468 -11.07 31.08 10.40
CA GLY A 468 -11.84 31.54 9.25
C GLY A 468 -12.97 30.59 8.85
N GLN A 469 -12.72 29.28 8.81
CA GLN A 469 -13.75 28.28 8.54
C GLN A 469 -14.86 28.27 9.60
N ARG A 470 -14.49 28.37 10.87
CA ARG A 470 -15.43 28.31 11.98
C ARG A 470 -16.30 29.56 12.09
N TYR A 471 -15.73 30.75 11.85
CA TYR A 471 -16.44 32.03 12.07
C TYR A 471 -17.00 32.63 10.78
N PHE A 472 -16.45 32.33 9.60
CA PHE A 472 -16.84 32.96 8.33
C PHE A 472 -17.44 31.98 7.32
N ARG A 473 -17.72 30.72 7.68
CA ARG A 473 -18.32 29.67 6.82
C ARG A 473 -17.66 29.54 5.44
N ARG A 474 -16.40 29.90 5.29
CA ARG A 474 -15.65 29.70 4.05
C ARG A 474 -15.33 28.23 3.88
N ASP A 475 -15.84 27.63 2.83
CA ASP A 475 -15.50 26.25 2.46
C ASP A 475 -14.07 26.21 1.91
N TYR A 476 -13.13 25.64 2.67
CA TYR A 476 -11.74 25.47 2.29
C TYR A 476 -11.40 24.03 1.90
N ARG A 477 -12.41 23.18 1.66
CA ARG A 477 -12.19 21.80 1.19
C ARG A 477 -11.43 21.76 -0.12
N SER A 478 -11.63 22.76 -0.99
CA SER A 478 -10.97 22.89 -2.29
C SER A 478 -9.46 23.27 -2.24
N CYS A 479 -8.91 23.61 -1.06
CA CYS A 479 -7.49 23.98 -0.93
C CYS A 479 -6.55 22.84 -0.56
N GLY A 480 -7.06 21.64 -0.39
CA GLY A 480 -6.28 20.41 -0.25
C GLY A 480 -6.28 19.65 -1.57
N LYS A 481 -5.75 20.23 -2.64
CA LYS A 481 -5.25 19.38 -3.71
C LYS A 481 -4.20 18.51 -3.08
N LEU A 482 -4.51 17.23 -2.83
CA LEU A 482 -3.47 16.21 -2.88
C LEU A 482 -2.74 16.51 -4.18
N ASP A 483 -1.45 16.83 -4.09
CA ASP A 483 -0.61 16.93 -5.26
C ASP A 483 -0.76 15.59 -5.98
N GLN A 484 -1.65 15.55 -6.97
CA GLN A 484 -1.70 14.41 -7.88
C GLN A 484 -0.32 14.36 -8.53
N PRO A 485 0.33 13.21 -8.57
CA PRO A 485 1.60 13.10 -9.27
C PRO A 485 1.42 13.71 -10.66
N LEU A 486 2.24 14.69 -11.02
CA LEU A 486 2.13 15.48 -12.25
C LEU A 486 1.97 14.64 -13.53
N GLY A 487 2.41 13.38 -13.53
CA GLY A 487 2.21 12.43 -14.64
C GLY A 487 0.75 12.04 -14.92
N HIS A 488 -0.19 12.24 -14.00
CA HIS A 488 -1.60 11.87 -14.23
C HIS A 488 -2.37 12.89 -15.08
N THR A 489 -2.03 14.17 -15.02
CA THR A 489 -2.75 15.22 -15.77
C THR A 489 -2.64 15.09 -17.28
N GLN A 490 -1.60 14.46 -17.80
CA GLN A 490 -1.44 14.22 -19.25
C GLN A 490 -2.06 12.89 -19.71
N LEU A 491 -2.19 11.91 -18.79
CA LEU A 491 -2.75 10.59 -19.10
C LEU A 491 -4.24 10.63 -19.42
N PHE A 492 -5.01 11.39 -18.67
CA PHE A 492 -6.47 11.37 -18.75
C PHE A 492 -7.06 11.93 -20.07
N PRO A 493 -6.55 13.01 -20.67
CA PRO A 493 -7.06 13.47 -21.96
C PRO A 493 -6.88 12.44 -23.08
N THR A 494 -5.75 11.73 -23.11
CA THR A 494 -5.48 10.68 -24.11
C THR A 494 -6.35 9.46 -23.87
N LEU A 495 -6.48 9.03 -22.63
CA LEU A 495 -7.33 7.88 -22.26
C LEU A 495 -8.80 8.08 -22.56
N ARG A 496 -9.34 9.30 -22.43
CA ARG A 496 -10.74 9.60 -22.77
C ARG A 496 -11.10 9.30 -24.21
N LEU A 497 -10.12 9.34 -25.11
CA LEU A 497 -10.30 9.03 -26.54
C LEU A 497 -10.24 7.52 -26.81
N SER A 498 -9.82 6.72 -25.83
CA SER A 498 -9.68 5.27 -25.96
C SER A 498 -11.04 4.59 -26.17
N GLU A 499 -11.09 3.64 -27.10
CA GLU A 499 -12.24 2.78 -27.32
C GLU A 499 -12.55 1.95 -26.06
N ARG A 500 -11.53 1.53 -25.31
CA ARG A 500 -11.72 0.75 -24.07
C ARG A 500 -12.44 1.55 -22.98
N VAL A 501 -12.12 2.85 -22.83
CA VAL A 501 -12.86 3.71 -21.88
C VAL A 501 -14.31 3.91 -22.34
N ARG A 502 -14.53 4.11 -23.64
CA ARG A 502 -15.89 4.23 -24.20
C ARG A 502 -16.70 2.96 -23.94
N SER A 503 -16.13 1.81 -24.27
CA SER A 503 -16.77 0.51 -24.01
C SER A 503 -17.11 0.30 -22.53
N ALA A 504 -16.18 0.61 -21.62
CA ALA A 504 -16.40 0.51 -20.18
C ALA A 504 -17.55 1.43 -19.70
N VAL A 505 -17.64 2.66 -20.23
CA VAL A 505 -18.74 3.59 -19.88
C VAL A 505 -20.09 3.02 -20.31
N GLU A 506 -20.21 2.54 -21.54
CA GLU A 506 -21.48 1.99 -22.04
C GLU A 506 -21.85 0.71 -21.27
N GLN A 507 -20.91 -0.21 -21.06
CA GLN A 507 -21.12 -1.41 -20.27
C GLN A 507 -21.61 -1.11 -18.83
N LEU A 508 -21.04 -0.12 -18.17
CA LEU A 508 -21.46 0.26 -16.82
C LEU A 508 -22.81 0.99 -16.80
N LYS A 509 -23.21 1.67 -17.90
CA LYS A 509 -24.57 2.20 -18.08
C LYS A 509 -25.57 1.06 -18.26
N ASP A 510 -25.29 0.11 -19.13
CA ASP A 510 -26.13 -1.06 -19.39
C ASP A 510 -26.34 -1.90 -18.12
N ALA A 511 -25.31 -2.00 -17.28
CA ALA A 511 -25.40 -2.62 -15.96
C ALA A 511 -26.13 -1.76 -14.90
N GLY A 512 -26.59 -0.56 -15.25
CA GLY A 512 -27.30 0.36 -14.36
C GLY A 512 -26.41 0.90 -13.22
N ILE A 513 -25.09 0.88 -13.38
CA ILE A 513 -24.12 1.41 -12.41
C ILE A 513 -23.92 2.91 -12.63
N LEU A 514 -23.59 3.31 -13.87
CA LEU A 514 -23.46 4.70 -14.24
C LEU A 514 -24.81 5.31 -14.65
N ASN A 515 -24.94 6.59 -14.39
CA ASN A 515 -26.09 7.36 -14.84
C ASN A 515 -26.11 7.43 -16.39
N PRO A 516 -27.21 7.07 -17.07
CA PRO A 516 -27.31 7.13 -18.54
C PRO A 516 -26.98 8.50 -19.15
N ALA A 517 -27.18 9.57 -18.40
CA ALA A 517 -26.87 10.94 -18.84
C ALA A 517 -25.35 11.29 -18.81
N VAL A 518 -24.51 10.43 -18.25
CA VAL A 518 -23.06 10.65 -18.18
C VAL A 518 -22.45 10.43 -19.56
N SER A 519 -21.64 11.37 -20.02
CA SER A 519 -20.80 11.23 -21.21
C SER A 519 -19.31 11.24 -20.85
N LEU A 520 -18.47 10.82 -21.76
CA LEU A 520 -17.00 10.84 -21.56
C LEU A 520 -16.49 12.23 -21.20
N GLU A 521 -17.10 13.29 -21.74
CA GLU A 521 -16.72 14.67 -21.49
C GLU A 521 -17.11 15.13 -20.09
N THR A 522 -18.17 14.54 -19.50
CA THR A 522 -18.69 14.92 -18.18
C THR A 522 -18.04 14.14 -17.04
N ILE A 523 -17.39 13.00 -17.31
CA ILE A 523 -16.65 12.24 -16.30
C ILE A 523 -15.41 13.05 -15.89
N LYS A 524 -15.26 13.34 -14.59
CA LYS A 524 -14.05 13.99 -14.07
C LYS A 524 -12.85 13.06 -14.20
N ASP A 525 -11.67 13.63 -14.46
CA ASP A 525 -10.42 12.90 -14.67
C ASP A 525 -10.16 11.85 -13.59
N GLN A 526 -10.42 12.18 -12.33
CA GLN A 526 -10.21 11.29 -11.20
C GLN A 526 -11.03 9.98 -11.25
N TYR A 527 -12.08 9.89 -12.06
CA TYR A 527 -12.92 8.70 -12.20
C TYR A 527 -12.66 7.89 -13.47
N VAL A 528 -11.90 8.41 -14.41
CA VAL A 528 -11.65 7.73 -15.70
C VAL A 528 -10.96 6.38 -15.47
N GLY A 529 -9.94 6.36 -14.61
CA GLY A 529 -9.20 5.14 -14.32
C GLY A 529 -10.05 4.08 -13.60
N THR A 530 -10.86 4.48 -12.62
CA THR A 530 -11.73 3.53 -11.88
C THR A 530 -12.87 3.01 -12.73
N VAL A 531 -13.45 3.84 -13.61
CA VAL A 531 -14.47 3.43 -14.60
C VAL A 531 -13.88 2.42 -15.57
N LEU A 532 -12.72 2.71 -16.15
CA LEU A 532 -12.01 1.78 -17.03
C LEU A 532 -11.72 0.45 -16.35
N THR A 533 -11.17 0.51 -15.14
CA THR A 533 -10.82 -0.70 -14.38
C THR A 533 -12.03 -1.58 -14.12
N LEU A 534 -13.13 -1.00 -13.67
CA LEU A 534 -14.35 -1.77 -13.39
C LEU A 534 -14.93 -2.41 -14.67
N GLY A 535 -14.90 -1.70 -15.81
CA GLY A 535 -15.28 -2.29 -17.10
C GLY A 535 -14.41 -3.50 -17.46
N LEU A 536 -13.08 -3.35 -17.36
CA LEU A 536 -12.14 -4.45 -17.62
C LEU A 536 -12.35 -5.66 -16.69
N VAL A 537 -12.65 -5.42 -15.40
CA VAL A 537 -13.00 -6.49 -14.45
C VAL A 537 -14.27 -7.21 -14.89
N MET A 538 -15.30 -6.47 -15.29
CA MET A 538 -16.55 -7.06 -15.76
C MET A 538 -16.35 -7.89 -17.05
N ASP A 539 -15.55 -7.40 -17.99
CA ASP A 539 -15.20 -8.15 -19.20
C ASP A 539 -14.48 -9.46 -18.86
N ARG A 540 -13.51 -9.39 -17.96
CA ARG A 540 -12.75 -10.58 -17.52
C ARG A 540 -13.63 -11.63 -16.87
N LEU A 541 -14.61 -11.21 -16.05
CA LEU A 541 -15.55 -12.10 -15.38
C LEU A 541 -16.59 -12.68 -16.35
N ALA A 542 -17.03 -11.91 -17.35
CA ALA A 542 -17.99 -12.37 -18.35
C ALA A 542 -17.44 -13.49 -19.24
N VAL A 543 -16.14 -13.48 -19.55
CA VAL A 543 -15.46 -14.55 -20.33
C VAL A 543 -15.42 -15.86 -19.54
N CYS A 544 -15.46 -15.80 -18.21
CA CYS A 544 -15.37 -16.95 -17.31
C CYS A 544 -16.74 -17.58 -16.99
N GLU A 545 -17.85 -17.00 -17.46
CA GLU A 545 -19.15 -17.67 -17.34
C GLU A 545 -19.07 -19.02 -18.06
N PRO A 546 -19.30 -20.16 -17.36
CA PRO A 546 -19.41 -21.44 -18.04
C PRO A 546 -20.54 -21.30 -19.06
N GLN A 547 -20.25 -21.55 -20.35
CA GLN A 547 -21.29 -21.69 -21.35
C GLN A 547 -22.28 -22.72 -20.80
N ARG A 548 -23.37 -22.24 -20.22
CA ARG A 548 -24.49 -23.10 -19.85
C ARG A 548 -24.94 -23.72 -21.17
N THR A 549 -24.48 -24.95 -21.42
CA THR A 549 -25.02 -25.80 -22.47
C THR A 549 -26.57 -25.73 -22.35
N ARG A 550 -27.18 -25.11 -23.36
CA ARG A 550 -28.62 -25.10 -23.57
C ARG A 550 -29.12 -26.54 -23.80
#